data_0e3483bd6d6e8a8f95d668249c256887
#
_entry.id   0e3483bd6d6e8a8f95d668249c256887
#
_cell.length_a   1.000
_cell.length_b   1.000
_cell.length_c   1.000
_cell.angle_alpha   90.00
_cell.angle_beta   90.00
_cell.angle_gamma   90.00
#
_symmetry.space_group_name_H-M   'P 1'
#
loop_
_entity.id
_entity.type
_entity.pdbx_description
1 polymer ?
#
loop_
_entity_poly.entity_id
_entity_poly.type
_entity_poly.pdbx_seq_one_letter_code
_entity_poly.pdbx_strand_id
1 'polypeptide(L)'
;MYVYDQYDQQIVEDRVRQFRDQTRRYLTGELSGEEFRPLRLQNGLYIQRYAPMLRIAVPYGLLSSRQVRKLAQVARDYDKGYAHISTRQNVQFNWPDLEDVPEILAELATVQMHSIQTSGNCIRNTTTDQFAGVAQDELIDPRPWCEIIRQWSTFHPEFSHLPRKFKIAVNGAGSDRAAVEVHDSGLEAVHNQTGELGFRVSVGGGLGRTPVVGSFINEFLPWQHLLSYLDAILRVYNRYGRRDNKFKARIKILVKALTAEVFAERVNAEWAHLKDGPTTLTETEVARVAAHFIDPAYKALQDENALLGNLEQAHPGFARWRERNTFAHKKPGYVAVTLSLKPTGTAPGDVTDKQLDAIADLAERYSFAEVRNSHNQNIILADVEQQQLFTLWGELRDLVFATPNLCLLTDIICWPGGDFCSLANAKSIPVAEAIQRRFDDLDYLFDIGEIELNISGCMNACGHHHVGHIGILGVDKKGQEFYQVSLGGHSGREASLAKILGPSFAQDDMPDVIDKIIKVYVEQRSEDESFLDTFRRIGVDPFKERVYAANN
;
A
#
# COMPACT_ATOMS: atom_id res chain seq x y z
N MET A 1 6.18 7.32 17.08
CA MET A 1 4.85 6.85 16.67
C MET A 1 3.78 7.49 17.52
N TYR A 2 2.60 7.82 16.95
CA TYR A 2 1.48 8.38 17.71
C TYR A 2 1.02 7.42 18.82
N VAL A 3 0.81 7.97 20.01
CA VAL A 3 0.32 7.23 21.18
C VAL A 3 -1.09 7.74 21.48
N TYR A 4 -2.05 6.83 21.62
CA TYR A 4 -3.44 7.16 21.90
C TYR A 4 -3.58 7.94 23.20
N ASP A 5 -4.36 9.00 23.16
CA ASP A 5 -4.84 9.64 24.37
C ASP A 5 -6.04 8.85 24.98
N GLN A 6 -6.59 9.37 26.07
CA GLN A 6 -7.73 8.72 26.73
C GLN A 6 -8.99 8.67 25.85
N TYR A 7 -9.15 9.62 24.91
CA TYR A 7 -10.33 9.67 24.03
C TYR A 7 -10.17 8.68 22.88
N ASP A 8 -9.00 8.58 22.27
CA ASP A 8 -8.71 7.57 21.25
C ASP A 8 -8.93 6.16 21.80
N GLN A 9 -8.38 5.87 22.99
CA GLN A 9 -8.52 4.57 23.64
C GLN A 9 -10.00 4.26 23.95
N GLN A 10 -10.74 5.23 24.51
CA GLN A 10 -12.15 5.09 24.80
C GLN A 10 -12.99 4.79 23.54
N ILE A 11 -12.72 5.50 22.43
CA ILE A 11 -13.40 5.26 21.15
C ILE A 11 -13.19 3.83 20.67
N VAL A 12 -11.97 3.32 20.74
CA VAL A 12 -11.64 1.96 20.29
C VAL A 12 -12.33 0.91 21.17
N GLU A 13 -12.30 1.06 22.49
CA GLU A 13 -12.97 0.15 23.44
C GLU A 13 -14.50 0.18 23.29
N ASP A 14 -15.09 1.36 23.13
CA ASP A 14 -16.54 1.49 22.86
C ASP A 14 -16.91 0.77 21.57
N ARG A 15 -16.06 0.87 20.55
CA ARG A 15 -16.28 0.18 19.29
C ARG A 15 -16.22 -1.33 19.43
N VAL A 16 -15.31 -1.86 20.23
CA VAL A 16 -15.24 -3.30 20.54
C VAL A 16 -16.53 -3.76 21.23
N ARG A 17 -17.00 -3.02 22.24
CA ARG A 17 -18.26 -3.36 22.95
C ARG A 17 -19.47 -3.34 22.02
N GLN A 18 -19.61 -2.32 21.18
CA GLN A 18 -20.67 -2.21 20.20
C GLN A 18 -20.65 -3.38 19.21
N PHE A 19 -19.45 -3.69 18.68
CA PHE A 19 -19.34 -4.74 17.68
C PHE A 19 -19.59 -6.13 18.27
N ARG A 20 -19.20 -6.38 19.51
CA ARG A 20 -19.54 -7.62 20.24
C ARG A 20 -21.05 -7.81 20.35
N ASP A 21 -21.82 -6.79 20.73
CA ASP A 21 -23.28 -6.85 20.74
C ASP A 21 -23.86 -7.05 19.34
N GLN A 22 -23.39 -6.34 18.33
CA GLN A 22 -23.86 -6.46 16.96
C GLN A 22 -23.59 -7.87 16.39
N THR A 23 -22.44 -8.46 16.67
CA THR A 23 -22.09 -9.82 16.23
C THR A 23 -22.97 -10.85 16.95
N ARG A 24 -23.16 -10.74 18.27
CA ARG A 24 -24.06 -11.61 19.04
C ARG A 24 -25.47 -11.57 18.44
N ARG A 25 -26.02 -10.37 18.20
CA ARG A 25 -27.37 -10.20 17.63
C ARG A 25 -27.52 -10.78 16.22
N TYR A 26 -26.47 -10.71 15.42
CA TYR A 26 -26.44 -11.36 14.11
C TYR A 26 -26.45 -12.90 14.24
N LEU A 27 -25.60 -13.44 15.12
CA LEU A 27 -25.48 -14.90 15.33
C LEU A 27 -26.76 -15.50 15.93
N THR A 28 -27.48 -14.76 16.78
CA THR A 28 -28.79 -15.19 17.33
C THR A 28 -29.97 -14.97 16.38
N GLY A 29 -29.74 -14.37 15.21
CA GLY A 29 -30.79 -14.08 14.23
C GLY A 29 -31.64 -12.83 14.51
N GLU A 30 -31.26 -12.01 15.51
CA GLU A 30 -31.89 -10.72 15.79
C GLU A 30 -31.57 -9.66 14.71
N LEU A 31 -30.44 -9.80 14.03
CA LEU A 31 -30.07 -9.00 12.86
C LEU A 31 -29.98 -9.87 11.61
N SER A 32 -30.55 -9.41 10.52
CA SER A 32 -30.34 -10.01 9.20
C SER A 32 -28.92 -9.72 8.68
N GLY A 33 -28.48 -10.50 7.69
CA GLY A 33 -27.18 -10.27 7.03
C GLY A 33 -27.08 -8.91 6.33
N GLU A 34 -28.21 -8.34 5.88
CA GLU A 34 -28.26 -7.01 5.26
C GLU A 34 -28.08 -5.90 6.30
N GLU A 35 -28.69 -6.01 7.47
CA GLU A 35 -28.55 -5.08 8.59
C GLU A 35 -27.16 -5.17 9.22
N PHE A 36 -26.60 -6.36 9.38
CA PHE A 36 -25.26 -6.57 9.92
C PHE A 36 -24.16 -6.09 8.97
N ARG A 37 -24.39 -6.10 7.65
CA ARG A 37 -23.38 -5.75 6.65
C ARG A 37 -22.78 -4.34 6.81
N PRO A 38 -23.53 -3.23 6.96
CA PRO A 38 -22.93 -1.93 7.20
C PRO A 38 -22.15 -1.87 8.51
N LEU A 39 -22.64 -2.54 9.56
CA LEU A 39 -22.00 -2.57 10.88
C LEU A 39 -20.64 -3.26 10.84
N ARG A 40 -20.56 -4.47 10.27
CA ARG A 40 -19.30 -5.19 10.14
C ARG A 40 -18.30 -4.48 9.22
N LEU A 41 -18.77 -3.81 8.16
CA LEU A 41 -17.89 -3.05 7.27
C LEU A 41 -17.26 -1.83 7.94
N GLN A 42 -17.87 -1.26 8.98
CA GLN A 42 -17.23 -0.21 9.78
C GLN A 42 -16.07 -0.75 10.62
N ASN A 43 -16.03 -2.05 10.87
CA ASN A 43 -15.00 -2.75 11.65
C ASN A 43 -14.05 -3.60 10.79
N GLY A 44 -13.87 -3.28 9.52
CA GLY A 44 -12.89 -3.94 8.66
C GLY A 44 -13.22 -5.38 8.26
N LEU A 45 -14.42 -5.88 8.59
CA LEU A 45 -14.78 -7.27 8.41
C LEU A 45 -15.53 -7.52 7.10
N TYR A 46 -14.99 -8.44 6.30
CA TYR A 46 -15.58 -8.95 5.07
C TYR A 46 -15.97 -10.42 5.24
N ILE A 47 -17.14 -10.81 4.74
CA ILE A 47 -17.45 -12.22 4.54
C ILE A 47 -16.95 -12.60 3.16
N GLN A 48 -15.98 -13.49 3.11
CA GLN A 48 -15.32 -13.96 1.90
C GLN A 48 -15.84 -15.36 1.52
N ARG A 49 -15.15 -16.03 0.56
CA ARG A 49 -15.63 -17.31 -0.03
C ARG A 49 -15.59 -18.46 0.96
N TYR A 50 -14.54 -18.53 1.79
CA TYR A 50 -14.28 -19.68 2.67
C TYR A 50 -14.38 -19.32 4.15
N ALA A 51 -14.00 -18.11 4.51
CA ALA A 51 -14.01 -17.61 5.88
C ALA A 51 -14.19 -16.07 5.89
N PRO A 52 -14.52 -15.46 7.01
CA PRO A 52 -14.40 -14.01 7.19
C PRO A 52 -12.96 -13.53 6.94
N MET A 53 -12.80 -12.29 6.52
CA MET A 53 -11.52 -11.61 6.42
C MET A 53 -11.57 -10.32 7.22
N LEU A 54 -10.65 -10.18 8.17
CA LEU A 54 -10.50 -8.99 9.00
C LEU A 54 -9.28 -8.20 8.54
N ARG A 55 -9.47 -6.91 8.27
CA ARG A 55 -8.38 -6.00 7.92
C ARG A 55 -8.11 -5.04 9.05
N ILE A 56 -6.87 -5.08 9.54
CA ILE A 56 -6.39 -4.24 10.64
C ILE A 56 -5.81 -2.95 10.06
N ALA A 57 -6.18 -1.82 10.63
CA ALA A 57 -5.64 -0.52 10.25
C ALA A 57 -4.20 -0.39 10.77
N VAL A 58 -3.31 -0.04 9.87
CA VAL A 58 -1.95 0.39 10.17
C VAL A 58 -1.78 1.77 9.57
N PRO A 59 -2.10 2.84 10.32
CA PRO A 59 -2.02 4.20 9.80
C PRO A 59 -0.63 4.51 9.25
N TYR A 60 -0.58 5.06 8.03
CA TYR A 60 0.66 5.40 7.31
C TYR A 60 1.74 4.29 7.36
N GLY A 61 1.34 3.03 7.57
CA GLY A 61 2.21 1.85 7.55
C GLY A 61 3.06 1.61 8.80
N LEU A 62 2.93 2.42 9.85
CA LEU A 62 3.82 2.41 11.01
C LEU A 62 3.33 1.47 12.12
N LEU A 63 4.22 0.62 12.63
CA LEU A 63 3.99 -0.35 13.70
C LEU A 63 5.11 -0.30 14.74
N SER A 64 4.77 -0.52 16.00
CA SER A 64 5.76 -0.86 17.04
C SER A 64 6.00 -2.37 17.10
N SER A 65 7.14 -2.80 17.62
CA SER A 65 7.44 -4.21 17.89
C SER A 65 6.34 -4.87 18.75
N ARG A 66 5.81 -4.15 19.74
CA ARG A 66 4.68 -4.61 20.58
C ARG A 66 3.42 -4.90 19.76
N GLN A 67 3.11 -4.05 18.77
CA GLN A 67 1.98 -4.26 17.86
C GLN A 67 2.23 -5.45 16.94
N VAL A 68 3.46 -5.61 16.41
CA VAL A 68 3.84 -6.76 15.58
C VAL A 68 3.71 -8.07 16.36
N ARG A 69 4.15 -8.13 17.65
CA ARG A 69 3.92 -9.30 18.51
C ARG A 69 2.45 -9.61 18.73
N LYS A 70 1.61 -8.58 18.88
CA LYS A 70 0.16 -8.77 18.99
C LYS A 70 -0.43 -9.33 17.68
N LEU A 71 0.03 -8.88 16.52
CA LEU A 71 -0.37 -9.44 15.23
C LEU A 71 0.09 -10.91 15.09
N ALA A 72 1.28 -11.26 15.57
CA ALA A 72 1.76 -12.64 15.63
C ALA A 72 0.85 -13.52 16.51
N GLN A 73 0.48 -13.01 17.70
CA GLN A 73 -0.46 -13.69 18.59
C GLN A 73 -1.81 -13.92 17.90
N VAL A 74 -2.40 -12.89 17.28
CA VAL A 74 -3.69 -13.01 16.57
C VAL A 74 -3.59 -14.03 15.43
N ALA A 75 -2.50 -14.03 14.64
CA ALA A 75 -2.27 -15.01 13.59
C ALA A 75 -2.29 -16.45 14.12
N ARG A 76 -1.67 -16.67 15.27
CA ARG A 76 -1.52 -17.97 15.92
C ARG A 76 -2.81 -18.47 16.56
N ASP A 77 -3.49 -17.58 17.29
CA ASP A 77 -4.60 -17.96 18.16
C ASP A 77 -5.96 -17.96 17.42
N TYR A 78 -6.11 -17.12 16.37
CA TYR A 78 -7.39 -16.85 15.71
C TYR A 78 -7.37 -17.00 14.17
N ASP A 79 -6.23 -17.24 13.54
CA ASP A 79 -6.10 -17.44 12.09
C ASP A 79 -5.29 -18.72 11.81
N LYS A 80 -4.78 -18.88 10.63
CA LYS A 80 -3.99 -20.06 10.21
C LYS A 80 -2.48 -19.90 10.39
N GLY A 81 -2.04 -19.09 11.35
CA GLY A 81 -0.64 -18.88 11.67
C GLY A 81 0.09 -17.94 10.70
N TYR A 82 -0.62 -17.09 9.96
CA TYR A 82 -0.02 -16.09 9.09
C TYR A 82 -0.88 -14.83 8.95
N ALA A 83 -0.27 -13.74 8.53
CA ALA A 83 -0.91 -12.50 8.16
C ALA A 83 -0.49 -12.08 6.75
N HIS A 84 -1.30 -11.26 6.08
CA HIS A 84 -1.03 -10.73 4.74
C HIS A 84 -0.84 -9.22 4.78
N ILE A 85 0.26 -8.71 4.22
CA ILE A 85 0.51 -7.27 4.09
C ILE A 85 -0.20 -6.74 2.85
N SER A 86 -0.99 -5.71 3.02
CA SER A 86 -1.78 -5.16 1.92
C SER A 86 -1.06 -4.04 1.18
N THR A 87 -1.42 -3.82 -0.09
CA THR A 87 -0.94 -2.69 -0.94
C THR A 87 -1.31 -1.30 -0.40
N ARG A 88 -2.01 -1.22 0.72
CA ARG A 88 -2.29 0.03 1.46
C ARG A 88 -1.76 -0.02 2.88
N GLN A 89 -0.62 -0.68 3.06
CA GLN A 89 0.15 -0.73 4.30
C GLN A 89 -0.60 -1.33 5.49
N ASN A 90 -1.79 -1.93 5.29
CA ASN A 90 -2.56 -2.57 6.35
C ASN A 90 -2.19 -4.05 6.48
N VAL A 91 -2.58 -4.68 7.58
CA VAL A 91 -2.47 -6.12 7.81
C VAL A 91 -3.84 -6.77 7.65
N GLN A 92 -3.87 -8.00 7.17
CA GLN A 92 -5.09 -8.73 6.86
C GLN A 92 -4.99 -10.16 7.36
N PHE A 93 -6.03 -10.60 8.08
CA PHE A 93 -6.28 -11.99 8.46
C PHE A 93 -7.40 -12.55 7.59
N ASN A 94 -7.21 -13.76 7.03
CA ASN A 94 -8.09 -14.29 6.00
C ASN A 94 -9.00 -15.45 6.48
N TRP A 95 -8.80 -15.92 7.72
CA TRP A 95 -9.45 -17.12 8.21
C TRP A 95 -10.05 -17.01 9.62
N PRO A 96 -10.23 -15.82 10.25
CA PRO A 96 -10.80 -15.77 11.58
C PRO A 96 -12.25 -16.27 11.57
N ASP A 97 -12.66 -16.94 12.61
CA ASP A 97 -14.06 -17.24 12.82
C ASP A 97 -14.84 -15.98 13.21
N LEU A 98 -16.08 -15.85 12.73
CA LEU A 98 -16.89 -14.65 12.96
C LEU A 98 -17.14 -14.40 14.45
N GLU A 99 -17.29 -15.46 15.22
CA GLU A 99 -17.52 -15.41 16.68
C GLU A 99 -16.34 -14.82 17.43
N ASP A 100 -15.12 -15.05 16.94
CA ASP A 100 -13.86 -14.59 17.55
C ASP A 100 -13.48 -13.16 17.18
N VAL A 101 -14.05 -12.60 16.11
CA VAL A 101 -13.67 -11.24 15.66
C VAL A 101 -13.79 -10.17 16.75
N PRO A 102 -14.84 -10.13 17.60
CA PRO A 102 -14.88 -9.16 18.71
C PRO A 102 -13.73 -9.32 19.70
N GLU A 103 -13.25 -10.54 19.97
CA GLU A 103 -12.12 -10.80 20.84
C GLU A 103 -10.80 -10.37 20.19
N ILE A 104 -10.63 -10.64 18.89
CA ILE A 104 -9.48 -10.13 18.11
C ILE A 104 -9.41 -8.60 18.21
N LEU A 105 -10.54 -7.91 18.07
CA LEU A 105 -10.58 -6.45 18.18
C LEU A 105 -10.27 -5.98 19.62
N ALA A 106 -10.70 -6.73 20.65
CA ALA A 106 -10.37 -6.44 22.05
C ALA A 106 -8.87 -6.61 22.32
N GLU A 107 -8.26 -7.68 21.81
CA GLU A 107 -6.81 -7.92 21.90
C GLU A 107 -6.01 -6.80 21.21
N LEU A 108 -6.42 -6.38 20.01
CA LEU A 108 -5.78 -5.29 19.28
C LEU A 108 -5.89 -3.95 20.02
N ALA A 109 -7.03 -3.68 20.68
CA ALA A 109 -7.23 -2.47 21.49
C ALA A 109 -6.19 -2.34 22.63
N THR A 110 -5.69 -3.46 23.18
CA THR A 110 -4.66 -3.46 24.24
C THR A 110 -3.31 -2.90 23.80
N VAL A 111 -3.09 -2.84 22.48
CA VAL A 111 -1.87 -2.30 21.88
C VAL A 111 -2.16 -1.10 20.97
N GLN A 112 -3.28 -0.41 21.19
CA GLN A 112 -3.66 0.79 20.43
C GLN A 112 -3.82 0.52 18.93
N MET A 113 -4.49 -0.58 18.59
CA MET A 113 -4.82 -0.94 17.21
C MET A 113 -6.33 -1.16 17.05
N HIS A 114 -6.81 -0.98 15.83
CA HIS A 114 -8.19 -1.18 15.44
C HIS A 114 -8.33 -1.56 13.97
N SER A 115 -9.54 -1.80 13.51
CA SER A 115 -9.87 -2.12 12.11
C SER A 115 -10.74 -1.05 11.41
N ILE A 116 -10.97 0.08 12.09
CA ILE A 116 -11.77 1.19 11.59
C ILE A 116 -11.12 1.79 10.34
N GLN A 117 -11.92 2.28 9.38
CA GLN A 117 -11.45 2.88 8.10
C GLN A 117 -10.72 1.91 7.15
N THR A 118 -10.78 0.62 7.36
CA THR A 118 -10.21 -0.37 6.44
C THR A 118 -11.23 -0.93 5.44
N SER A 119 -12.53 -0.71 5.67
CA SER A 119 -13.63 -1.09 4.77
C SER A 119 -14.78 -0.07 4.78
N GLY A 120 -15.86 -0.33 4.05
CA GLY A 120 -17.02 0.56 3.99
C GLY A 120 -16.90 1.76 3.03
N ASN A 121 -17.91 2.61 3.07
CA ASN A 121 -18.03 3.82 2.24
C ASN A 121 -17.65 5.06 3.06
N CYS A 122 -16.42 5.10 3.52
CA CYS A 122 -15.84 6.17 4.34
C CYS A 122 -14.46 6.56 3.79
N ILE A 123 -13.85 7.57 4.41
CA ILE A 123 -12.43 7.87 4.22
C ILE A 123 -11.65 6.67 4.75
N ARG A 124 -10.73 6.15 3.92
CA ARG A 124 -9.91 4.99 4.26
C ARG A 124 -8.65 5.41 4.99
N ASN A 125 -8.04 4.44 5.69
CA ASN A 125 -6.74 4.64 6.29
C ASN A 125 -5.79 5.37 5.34
N THR A 126 -5.20 6.48 5.80
CA THR A 126 -4.28 7.32 5.01
C THR A 126 -2.94 6.60 4.85
N THR A 127 -2.37 6.67 3.66
CA THR A 127 -1.07 6.05 3.34
C THR A 127 -0.04 7.10 2.97
N THR A 128 1.24 6.76 3.16
CA THR A 128 2.37 7.60 2.79
C THR A 128 3.55 6.76 2.31
N ASP A 129 4.66 7.41 1.99
CA ASP A 129 5.95 6.80 1.71
C ASP A 129 6.39 5.88 2.87
N GLN A 130 6.84 4.70 2.56
CA GLN A 130 7.38 3.74 3.53
C GLN A 130 8.69 4.22 4.18
N PHE A 131 9.40 5.15 3.56
CA PHE A 131 10.63 5.77 4.09
C PHE A 131 10.39 7.14 4.73
N ALA A 132 9.12 7.49 5.01
CA ALA A 132 8.76 8.75 5.66
C ALA A 132 9.54 8.96 6.97
N GLY A 133 10.11 10.14 7.16
CA GLY A 133 10.92 10.50 8.33
C GLY A 133 12.38 10.06 8.25
N VAL A 134 12.80 9.25 7.23
CA VAL A 134 14.19 8.78 7.10
C VAL A 134 14.80 8.97 5.71
N ALA A 135 14.00 9.24 4.68
CA ALA A 135 14.48 9.40 3.31
C ALA A 135 15.37 10.64 3.13
N GLN A 136 16.43 10.53 2.31
CA GLN A 136 17.33 11.64 2.03
C GLN A 136 16.66 12.74 1.18
N ASP A 137 15.73 12.38 0.31
CA ASP A 137 14.98 13.29 -0.57
C ASP A 137 13.71 13.85 0.08
N GLU A 138 13.55 13.69 1.39
CA GLU A 138 12.39 14.17 2.14
C GLU A 138 12.36 15.68 2.24
N LEU A 139 11.26 16.29 1.81
CA LEU A 139 10.98 17.72 1.95
C LEU A 139 10.40 18.02 3.33
N ILE A 140 9.49 17.15 3.78
CA ILE A 140 8.89 17.17 5.12
C ILE A 140 8.59 15.74 5.54
N ASP A 141 8.56 15.47 6.84
CA ASP A 141 7.99 14.24 7.38
C ASP A 141 6.46 14.23 7.17
N PRO A 142 5.90 13.32 6.34
CA PRO A 142 4.46 13.29 6.09
C PRO A 142 3.67 12.60 7.19
N ARG A 143 4.29 11.89 8.14
CA ARG A 143 3.62 11.11 9.19
C ARG A 143 2.72 11.95 10.10
N PRO A 144 3.15 13.13 10.59
CA PRO A 144 2.27 14.02 11.37
C PRO A 144 1.02 14.45 10.58
N TRP A 145 1.16 14.74 9.29
CA TRP A 145 0.05 15.16 8.42
C TRP A 145 -0.94 14.02 8.17
N CYS A 146 -0.44 12.80 7.96
CA CYS A 146 -1.27 11.60 7.87
C CYS A 146 -2.05 11.36 9.17
N GLU A 147 -1.42 11.57 10.32
CA GLU A 147 -2.07 11.41 11.62
C GLU A 147 -3.14 12.48 11.85
N ILE A 148 -2.88 13.74 11.51
CA ILE A 148 -3.88 14.81 11.54
C ILE A 148 -5.11 14.44 10.70
N ILE A 149 -4.90 13.94 9.47
CA ILE A 149 -5.98 13.48 8.59
C ILE A 149 -6.72 12.28 9.23
N ARG A 150 -6.00 11.35 9.86
CA ARG A 150 -6.60 10.20 10.56
C ARG A 150 -7.53 10.66 11.67
N GLN A 151 -7.04 11.51 12.57
CA GLN A 151 -7.81 12.01 13.72
C GLN A 151 -9.07 12.75 13.23
N TRP A 152 -8.93 13.65 12.27
CA TRP A 152 -10.05 14.37 11.70
C TRP A 152 -11.08 13.46 11.02
N SER A 153 -10.63 12.43 10.30
CA SER A 153 -11.52 11.59 9.48
C SER A 153 -12.14 10.42 10.22
N THR A 154 -11.56 10.01 11.37
CA THR A 154 -12.09 8.88 12.17
C THR A 154 -13.45 9.26 12.76
N PHE A 155 -14.50 8.52 12.37
CA PHE A 155 -15.89 8.78 12.74
C PHE A 155 -16.40 10.20 12.44
N HIS A 156 -15.82 10.88 11.45
CA HIS A 156 -16.35 12.15 11.02
C HIS A 156 -17.84 12.01 10.63
N PRO A 157 -18.77 12.73 11.27
CA PRO A 157 -20.20 12.48 11.16
C PRO A 157 -20.71 12.65 9.72
N GLU A 158 -20.16 13.59 8.97
CA GLU A 158 -20.56 13.89 7.60
C GLU A 158 -20.03 12.87 6.58
N PHE A 159 -18.91 12.18 6.87
CA PHE A 159 -18.20 11.32 5.90
C PHE A 159 -18.27 9.82 6.22
N SER A 160 -19.12 9.43 7.16
CA SER A 160 -19.36 8.02 7.51
C SER A 160 -20.13 7.24 6.44
N HIS A 161 -20.84 7.95 5.55
CA HIS A 161 -21.68 7.38 4.49
C HIS A 161 -21.48 8.09 3.13
N LEU A 162 -20.23 8.09 2.67
CA LEU A 162 -19.87 8.59 1.35
C LEU A 162 -20.53 7.76 0.24
N PRO A 163 -20.68 8.27 -0.99
CA PRO A 163 -21.17 7.49 -2.13
C PRO A 163 -20.37 6.18 -2.33
N ARG A 164 -19.04 6.24 -2.12
CA ARG A 164 -18.13 5.09 -2.16
C ARG A 164 -16.89 5.39 -1.31
N LYS A 165 -16.05 4.35 -1.04
CA LYS A 165 -14.74 4.50 -0.37
C LYS A 165 -13.94 5.65 -0.95
N PHE A 166 -13.26 6.40 -0.08
CA PHE A 166 -12.38 7.50 -0.43
C PHE A 166 -10.97 7.23 0.13
N LYS A 167 -9.96 7.30 -0.69
CA LYS A 167 -8.57 6.98 -0.34
C LYS A 167 -7.72 8.23 -0.46
N ILE A 168 -6.92 8.52 0.55
CA ILE A 168 -5.96 9.63 0.59
C ILE A 168 -4.55 9.03 0.66
N ALA A 169 -3.62 9.59 -0.12
CA ALA A 169 -2.20 9.35 -0.02
C ALA A 169 -1.46 10.66 0.13
N VAL A 170 -0.42 10.68 0.96
CA VAL A 170 0.41 11.86 1.22
C VAL A 170 1.85 11.54 0.86
N ASN A 171 2.49 12.36 0.06
CA ASN A 171 3.91 12.28 -0.24
C ASN A 171 4.64 13.50 0.31
N GLY A 172 5.69 13.26 1.11
CA GLY A 172 6.55 14.28 1.70
C GLY A 172 7.94 14.35 1.08
N ALA A 173 8.23 13.56 0.04
CA ALA A 173 9.55 13.43 -0.56
C ALA A 173 9.61 13.94 -2.00
N GLY A 174 10.84 14.14 -2.50
CA GLY A 174 11.10 14.49 -3.88
C GLY A 174 10.60 13.44 -4.88
N SER A 175 10.70 12.16 -4.56
CA SER A 175 10.16 11.06 -5.34
C SER A 175 8.77 10.67 -4.82
N ASP A 176 7.83 10.35 -5.71
CA ASP A 176 6.52 9.82 -5.28
C ASP A 176 6.58 8.30 -5.08
N ARG A 177 6.68 7.88 -3.82
CA ARG A 177 6.61 6.48 -3.39
C ARG A 177 5.26 6.13 -2.74
N ALA A 178 4.31 7.09 -2.72
CA ALA A 178 2.97 6.92 -2.17
C ALA A 178 1.88 6.74 -3.25
N ALA A 179 2.25 6.84 -4.53
CA ALA A 179 1.36 6.72 -5.69
C ALA A 179 0.18 7.70 -5.62
N VAL A 180 0.48 8.98 -5.35
CA VAL A 180 -0.54 10.01 -5.04
C VAL A 180 -1.54 10.20 -6.18
N GLU A 181 -1.09 10.19 -7.45
CA GLU A 181 -1.94 10.44 -8.60
C GLU A 181 -2.98 9.32 -8.87
N VAL A 182 -2.82 8.14 -8.29
CA VAL A 182 -3.78 7.03 -8.46
C VAL A 182 -4.69 6.81 -7.25
N HIS A 183 -4.78 7.82 -6.38
CA HIS A 183 -5.69 7.87 -5.23
C HIS A 183 -6.89 8.80 -5.49
N ASP A 184 -7.95 8.67 -4.67
CA ASP A 184 -9.14 9.54 -4.77
C ASP A 184 -8.79 11.00 -4.48
N SER A 185 -7.84 11.23 -3.55
CA SER A 185 -7.10 12.47 -3.37
C SER A 185 -5.64 12.16 -3.06
N GLY A 186 -4.73 12.85 -3.72
CA GLY A 186 -3.29 12.80 -3.49
C GLY A 186 -2.80 14.16 -3.00
N LEU A 187 -1.89 14.14 -2.05
CA LEU A 187 -1.29 15.31 -1.43
C LEU A 187 0.23 15.22 -1.58
N GLU A 188 0.83 16.15 -2.30
CA GLU A 188 2.29 16.28 -2.40
C GLU A 188 2.75 17.51 -1.63
N ALA A 189 3.67 17.34 -0.70
CA ALA A 189 4.30 18.47 -0.02
C ALA A 189 5.17 19.27 -1.00
N VAL A 190 5.03 20.58 -0.95
CA VAL A 190 5.78 21.53 -1.78
C VAL A 190 6.11 22.79 -0.98
N HIS A 191 7.16 23.49 -1.39
CA HIS A 191 7.43 24.85 -0.92
C HIS A 191 7.17 25.85 -2.04
N ASN A 192 6.59 26.99 -1.70
CA ASN A 192 6.44 28.09 -2.64
C ASN A 192 7.77 28.85 -2.81
N GLN A 193 7.76 29.89 -3.64
CA GLN A 193 8.95 30.73 -3.91
C GLN A 193 9.50 31.45 -2.67
N THR A 194 8.68 31.63 -1.63
CA THR A 194 9.09 32.25 -0.35
C THR A 194 9.54 31.22 0.69
N GLY A 195 9.53 29.92 0.35
CA GLY A 195 9.92 28.82 1.23
C GLY A 195 8.79 28.36 2.18
N GLU A 196 7.55 28.85 2.01
CA GLU A 196 6.43 28.41 2.81
C GLU A 196 5.94 27.02 2.39
N LEU A 197 5.62 26.18 3.37
CA LEU A 197 5.09 24.84 3.16
C LEU A 197 3.63 24.90 2.68
N GLY A 198 3.32 24.06 1.71
CA GLY A 198 1.97 23.80 1.22
C GLY A 198 1.87 22.41 0.60
N PHE A 199 0.71 22.13 0.02
CA PHE A 199 0.44 20.87 -0.66
C PHE A 199 -0.09 21.12 -2.08
N ARG A 200 0.45 20.39 -3.07
CA ARG A 200 -0.26 20.19 -4.32
C ARG A 200 -1.37 19.16 -4.07
N VAL A 201 -2.56 19.43 -4.55
CA VAL A 201 -3.71 18.56 -4.30
C VAL A 201 -4.22 17.98 -5.61
N SER A 202 -4.13 16.67 -5.76
CA SER A 202 -4.76 15.94 -6.86
C SER A 202 -6.07 15.29 -6.43
N VAL A 203 -6.99 15.12 -7.37
CA VAL A 203 -8.27 14.43 -7.15
C VAL A 203 -8.66 13.56 -8.34
N GLY A 204 -9.54 12.61 -8.08
CA GLY A 204 -10.16 11.80 -9.13
C GLY A 204 -9.30 10.68 -9.67
N GLY A 205 -8.17 10.41 -9.05
CA GLY A 205 -7.40 9.22 -9.31
C GLY A 205 -8.08 7.94 -8.78
N GLY A 206 -7.61 6.81 -9.26
CA GLY A 206 -8.04 5.53 -8.70
C GLY A 206 -8.09 4.40 -9.72
N LEU A 207 -7.71 3.24 -9.22
CA LEU A 207 -7.68 1.99 -9.94
C LEU A 207 -9.04 1.27 -9.88
N GLY A 208 -9.13 0.06 -10.38
CA GLY A 208 -10.34 -0.74 -10.45
C GLY A 208 -10.92 -0.76 -11.87
N ARG A 209 -12.21 -1.08 -12.03
CA ARG A 209 -12.83 -1.32 -13.33
C ARG A 209 -12.61 -0.22 -14.39
N THR A 210 -12.49 1.01 -13.97
CA THR A 210 -12.23 2.17 -14.84
C THR A 210 -11.04 2.91 -14.21
N PRO A 211 -9.81 2.54 -14.48
CA PRO A 211 -8.64 3.22 -13.93
C PRO A 211 -8.54 4.65 -14.46
N VAL A 212 -8.12 5.57 -13.61
CA VAL A 212 -7.94 6.99 -13.94
C VAL A 212 -6.74 7.49 -13.15
N VAL A 213 -5.87 8.22 -13.80
CA VAL A 213 -4.85 9.06 -13.17
C VAL A 213 -5.53 10.36 -12.74
N GLY A 214 -5.30 10.80 -11.52
CA GLY A 214 -5.88 12.02 -10.95
C GLY A 214 -5.39 13.29 -11.65
N SER A 215 -6.11 14.36 -11.41
CA SER A 215 -5.73 15.70 -11.90
C SER A 215 -5.43 16.62 -10.72
N PHE A 216 -4.39 17.42 -10.81
CA PHE A 216 -4.13 18.47 -9.82
C PHE A 216 -5.18 19.57 -9.95
N ILE A 217 -5.79 19.93 -8.83
CA ILE A 217 -6.81 20.99 -8.74
C ILE A 217 -6.34 22.18 -7.90
N ASN A 218 -5.22 22.03 -7.22
CA ASN A 218 -4.57 23.10 -6.49
C ASN A 218 -3.05 22.86 -6.52
N GLU A 219 -2.29 23.80 -7.05
CA GLU A 219 -0.82 23.68 -7.17
C GLU A 219 -0.09 24.08 -5.90
N PHE A 220 -0.71 24.89 -5.04
CA PHE A 220 -0.18 25.27 -3.74
C PHE A 220 -1.30 25.62 -2.77
N LEU A 221 -1.65 24.70 -1.90
CA LEU A 221 -2.55 24.89 -0.79
C LEU A 221 -1.71 25.14 0.48
N PRO A 222 -1.80 26.31 1.12
CA PRO A 222 -1.12 26.54 2.39
C PRO A 222 -1.49 25.46 3.42
N TRP A 223 -0.52 24.96 4.16
CA TRP A 223 -0.71 23.80 5.07
C TRP A 223 -1.84 23.98 6.09
N GLN A 224 -2.10 25.22 6.53
CA GLN A 224 -3.17 25.54 7.48
C GLN A 224 -4.55 25.11 6.98
N HIS A 225 -4.73 25.09 5.67
CA HIS A 225 -6.00 24.79 5.03
C HIS A 225 -6.16 23.34 4.56
N LEU A 226 -5.21 22.44 4.95
CA LEU A 226 -5.23 21.04 4.55
C LEU A 226 -6.59 20.37 4.83
N LEU A 227 -7.08 20.46 6.06
CA LEU A 227 -8.33 19.81 6.45
C LEU A 227 -9.56 20.52 5.86
N SER A 228 -9.60 21.85 5.86
CA SER A 228 -10.73 22.60 5.30
C SER A 228 -10.90 22.39 3.78
N TYR A 229 -9.79 22.18 3.06
CA TYR A 229 -9.85 21.89 1.63
C TYR A 229 -10.26 20.44 1.35
N LEU A 230 -9.77 19.48 2.13
CA LEU A 230 -10.24 18.08 2.09
C LEU A 230 -11.74 17.98 2.43
N ASP A 231 -12.22 18.77 3.39
CA ASP A 231 -13.64 18.89 3.75
C ASP A 231 -14.45 19.36 2.53
N ALA A 232 -14.00 20.44 1.85
CA ALA A 232 -14.66 20.95 0.64
C ALA A 232 -14.70 19.89 -0.48
N ILE A 233 -13.61 19.18 -0.74
CA ILE A 233 -13.56 18.08 -1.73
C ILE A 233 -14.61 17.02 -1.37
N LEU A 234 -14.65 16.60 -0.12
CA LEU A 234 -15.55 15.54 0.33
C LEU A 234 -17.02 15.99 0.34
N ARG A 235 -17.33 17.22 0.66
CA ARG A 235 -18.70 17.79 0.58
C ARG A 235 -19.20 17.85 -0.86
N VAL A 236 -18.36 18.33 -1.79
CA VAL A 236 -18.69 18.30 -3.23
C VAL A 236 -18.92 16.85 -3.69
N TYR A 237 -18.04 15.93 -3.28
CA TYR A 237 -18.20 14.51 -3.60
C TYR A 237 -19.46 13.90 -2.95
N ASN A 238 -19.72 14.19 -1.67
CA ASN A 238 -20.86 13.65 -0.94
C ASN A 238 -22.20 14.14 -1.52
N ARG A 239 -22.24 15.40 -1.98
CA ARG A 239 -23.41 16.06 -2.56
C ARG A 239 -23.71 15.59 -4.00
N TYR A 240 -22.69 15.47 -4.84
CA TYR A 240 -22.86 15.23 -6.29
C TYR A 240 -22.48 13.82 -6.73
N GLY A 241 -21.82 13.03 -5.88
CA GLY A 241 -21.45 11.65 -6.18
C GLY A 241 -22.66 10.74 -6.32
N ARG A 242 -22.61 9.82 -7.29
CA ARG A 242 -23.71 8.87 -7.54
C ARG A 242 -23.87 7.86 -6.41
N ARG A 243 -25.11 7.58 -6.02
CA ARG A 243 -25.47 6.57 -5.01
C ARG A 243 -26.35 5.44 -5.57
N ASP A 244 -26.99 5.67 -6.72
CA ASP A 244 -27.85 4.73 -7.42
C ASP A 244 -27.08 3.54 -8.02
N ASN A 245 -25.82 3.74 -8.38
CA ASN A 245 -24.99 2.69 -8.99
C ASN A 245 -23.60 2.63 -8.32
N LYS A 246 -23.41 1.61 -7.47
CA LYS A 246 -22.15 1.38 -6.74
C LYS A 246 -20.88 1.26 -7.61
N PHE A 247 -21.02 0.88 -8.89
CA PHE A 247 -19.91 0.75 -9.83
C PHE A 247 -19.50 2.09 -10.45
N LYS A 248 -20.38 3.09 -10.38
CA LYS A 248 -20.14 4.46 -10.88
C LYS A 248 -20.12 5.51 -9.76
N ALA A 249 -19.94 5.09 -8.50
CA ALA A 249 -20.07 5.93 -7.32
C ALA A 249 -18.73 6.54 -6.84
N ARG A 250 -17.55 6.11 -7.36
CA ARG A 250 -16.25 6.68 -6.98
C ARG A 250 -16.10 8.11 -7.46
N ILE A 251 -15.36 8.93 -6.70
CA ILE A 251 -15.12 10.37 -7.02
C ILE A 251 -14.55 10.55 -8.43
N LYS A 252 -13.66 9.68 -8.91
CA LYS A 252 -13.10 9.75 -10.26
C LYS A 252 -14.16 9.78 -11.38
N ILE A 253 -15.31 9.16 -11.16
CA ILE A 253 -16.42 9.19 -12.12
C ILE A 253 -17.10 10.57 -12.11
N LEU A 254 -17.22 11.19 -10.93
CA LEU A 254 -17.74 12.54 -10.79
C LEU A 254 -16.79 13.56 -11.44
N VAL A 255 -15.49 13.49 -11.11
CA VAL A 255 -14.46 14.39 -11.69
C VAL A 255 -14.43 14.26 -13.22
N LYS A 256 -14.45 13.02 -13.75
CA LYS A 256 -14.49 12.79 -15.21
C LYS A 256 -15.77 13.36 -15.86
N ALA A 257 -16.90 13.31 -15.17
CA ALA A 257 -18.18 13.79 -15.71
C ALA A 257 -18.28 15.33 -15.68
N LEU A 258 -17.64 15.98 -14.72
CA LEU A 258 -17.63 17.44 -14.58
C LEU A 258 -16.47 18.11 -15.31
N THR A 259 -15.39 17.43 -15.58
CA THR A 259 -14.00 17.84 -15.80
C THR A 259 -13.30 18.24 -14.49
N ALA A 260 -11.97 18.25 -14.51
CA ALA A 260 -11.18 18.61 -13.32
C ALA A 260 -11.35 20.10 -12.97
N GLU A 261 -11.44 20.96 -13.98
CA GLU A 261 -11.60 22.41 -13.84
C GLU A 261 -12.93 22.76 -13.16
N VAL A 262 -14.06 22.22 -13.67
CA VAL A 262 -15.39 22.47 -13.09
C VAL A 262 -15.51 21.85 -11.70
N PHE A 263 -14.85 20.71 -11.46
CA PHE A 263 -14.80 20.12 -10.12
C PHE A 263 -14.02 21.03 -9.16
N ALA A 264 -12.86 21.55 -9.57
CA ALA A 264 -12.05 22.51 -8.81
C ALA A 264 -12.81 23.79 -8.49
N GLU A 265 -13.55 24.36 -9.45
CA GLU A 265 -14.41 25.54 -9.23
C GLU A 265 -15.43 25.27 -8.11
N ARG A 266 -16.10 24.13 -8.12
CA ARG A 266 -17.06 23.75 -7.07
C ARG A 266 -16.40 23.55 -5.71
N VAL A 267 -15.21 22.93 -5.68
CA VAL A 267 -14.43 22.76 -4.45
C VAL A 267 -14.03 24.12 -3.90
N ASN A 268 -13.53 25.02 -4.73
CA ASN A 268 -13.12 26.36 -4.30
C ASN A 268 -14.30 27.20 -3.80
N ALA A 269 -15.48 27.09 -4.44
CA ALA A 269 -16.70 27.72 -3.99
C ALA A 269 -17.17 27.21 -2.61
N GLU A 270 -17.12 25.88 -2.38
CA GLU A 270 -17.43 25.30 -1.07
C GLU A 270 -16.37 25.69 -0.04
N TRP A 271 -15.08 25.65 -0.41
CA TRP A 271 -13.98 26.00 0.48
C TRP A 271 -14.02 27.45 0.94
N ALA A 272 -14.50 28.37 0.12
CA ALA A 272 -14.66 29.78 0.51
C ALA A 272 -15.55 29.96 1.77
N HIS A 273 -16.46 29.02 2.04
CA HIS A 273 -17.27 28.98 3.26
C HIS A 273 -16.62 28.30 4.45
N LEU A 274 -15.58 27.49 4.22
CA LEU A 274 -14.88 26.68 5.22
C LEU A 274 -13.54 27.27 5.61
N LYS A 275 -12.94 28.02 4.70
CA LYS A 275 -11.65 28.67 4.89
C LYS A 275 -11.73 29.56 6.14
N ASP A 276 -10.69 29.48 6.96
CA ASP A 276 -10.58 30.19 8.24
C ASP A 276 -11.61 29.77 9.31
N GLY A 277 -12.32 28.64 9.09
CA GLY A 277 -13.24 28.01 10.04
C GLY A 277 -12.56 27.05 11.03
N PRO A 278 -13.35 26.25 11.77
CA PRO A 278 -12.85 25.35 12.84
C PRO A 278 -11.85 24.28 12.38
N THR A 279 -11.82 23.95 11.09
CA THR A 279 -10.89 22.96 10.52
C THR A 279 -9.60 23.59 9.99
N THR A 280 -9.37 24.88 10.23
CA THR A 280 -8.10 25.55 9.94
C THR A 280 -7.07 25.14 10.97
N LEU A 281 -5.99 24.51 10.53
CA LEU A 281 -4.92 24.02 11.40
C LEU A 281 -4.12 25.18 11.99
N THR A 282 -3.73 25.02 13.24
CA THR A 282 -2.84 25.93 13.94
C THR A 282 -1.46 25.30 14.12
N GLU A 283 -0.44 26.13 14.29
CA GLU A 283 0.92 25.65 14.64
C GLU A 283 0.92 24.79 15.90
N THR A 284 0.11 25.15 16.89
CA THR A 284 -0.04 24.40 18.15
C THR A 284 -0.55 22.98 17.88
N GLU A 285 -1.55 22.83 17.02
CA GLU A 285 -2.10 21.50 16.70
C GLU A 285 -1.11 20.64 15.91
N VAL A 286 -0.46 21.24 14.92
CA VAL A 286 0.58 20.54 14.16
C VAL A 286 1.74 20.13 15.07
N ALA A 287 2.22 21.01 15.94
CA ALA A 287 3.28 20.72 16.89
C ALA A 287 2.89 19.62 17.88
N ARG A 288 1.64 19.62 18.38
CA ARG A 288 1.09 18.56 19.25
C ARG A 288 1.22 17.18 18.60
N VAL A 289 0.83 17.06 17.35
CA VAL A 289 0.90 15.79 16.63
C VAL A 289 2.35 15.45 16.25
N ALA A 290 3.13 16.41 15.77
CA ALA A 290 4.53 16.20 15.37
C ALA A 290 5.41 15.74 16.55
N ALA A 291 5.08 16.14 17.79
CA ALA A 291 5.80 15.68 18.98
C ALA A 291 5.81 14.16 19.18
N HIS A 292 4.93 13.42 18.53
CA HIS A 292 4.93 11.95 18.53
C HIS A 292 5.86 11.31 17.48
N PHE A 293 6.41 12.11 16.56
CA PHE A 293 7.24 11.64 15.43
C PHE A 293 8.65 12.24 15.47
N ILE A 294 9.17 12.39 16.68
CA ILE A 294 10.56 12.85 16.88
C ILE A 294 11.55 11.76 16.44
N ASP A 295 12.71 12.21 16.00
CA ASP A 295 13.84 11.33 15.71
C ASP A 295 14.18 10.46 16.94
N PRO A 296 14.46 9.17 16.78
CA PRO A 296 14.95 8.34 17.88
C PRO A 296 16.33 8.83 18.35
N ALA A 297 16.83 8.27 19.45
CA ALA A 297 18.14 8.64 20.02
C ALA A 297 19.29 8.12 19.14
N TYR A 298 19.44 8.71 17.95
CA TYR A 298 20.53 8.37 17.03
C TYR A 298 21.91 8.60 17.66
N LYS A 299 22.84 7.68 17.41
CA LYS A 299 24.25 7.86 17.70
C LYS A 299 24.87 8.81 16.65
N ALA A 300 25.90 9.54 17.03
CA ALA A 300 26.70 10.32 16.08
C ALA A 300 27.66 9.36 15.34
N LEU A 301 27.21 8.82 14.22
CA LEU A 301 27.97 7.87 13.40
C LEU A 301 28.43 8.53 12.09
N GLN A 302 29.39 7.88 11.44
CA GLN A 302 29.81 8.19 10.07
C GLN A 302 29.43 7.02 9.17
N ASP A 303 29.37 7.27 7.86
CA ASP A 303 29.10 6.21 6.89
C ASP A 303 30.27 5.22 6.83
N GLU A 304 29.96 3.93 6.90
CA GLU A 304 30.90 2.81 6.98
C GLU A 304 31.33 2.30 5.59
N ASN A 305 31.61 3.22 4.66
CA ASN A 305 31.89 2.86 3.25
C ASN A 305 33.05 1.88 3.08
N ALA A 306 34.15 2.03 3.85
CA ALA A 306 35.31 1.14 3.76
C ALA A 306 35.01 -0.26 4.31
N LEU A 307 34.33 -0.36 5.46
CA LEU A 307 33.92 -1.63 6.04
C LEU A 307 32.97 -2.36 5.10
N LEU A 308 31.93 -1.69 4.62
CA LEU A 308 30.92 -2.28 3.75
C LEU A 308 31.52 -2.72 2.42
N GLY A 309 32.38 -1.90 1.80
CA GLY A 309 33.07 -2.26 0.55
C GLY A 309 33.97 -3.51 0.70
N ASN A 310 34.66 -3.68 1.82
CA ASN A 310 35.46 -4.89 2.09
C ASN A 310 34.54 -6.13 2.25
N LEU A 311 33.40 -5.97 2.93
CA LEU A 311 32.42 -7.07 3.11
C LEU A 311 31.76 -7.47 1.80
N GLU A 312 31.45 -6.51 0.94
CA GLU A 312 30.87 -6.75 -0.40
C GLU A 312 31.85 -7.54 -1.29
N GLN A 313 33.13 -7.16 -1.28
CA GLN A 313 34.16 -7.90 -2.04
C GLN A 313 34.33 -9.34 -1.54
N ALA A 314 34.25 -9.55 -0.23
CA ALA A 314 34.39 -10.87 0.38
C ALA A 314 33.13 -11.73 0.23
N HIS A 315 31.95 -11.12 0.11
CA HIS A 315 30.64 -11.78 0.14
C HIS A 315 29.71 -11.23 -0.97
N PRO A 316 29.78 -11.77 -2.20
CA PRO A 316 28.94 -11.31 -3.32
C PRO A 316 27.42 -11.35 -3.06
N GLY A 317 26.95 -12.32 -2.25
CA GLY A 317 25.55 -12.40 -1.83
C GLY A 317 25.12 -11.24 -0.93
N PHE A 318 26.04 -10.74 -0.07
CA PHE A 318 25.81 -9.54 0.74
C PHE A 318 25.78 -8.30 -0.13
N ALA A 319 26.67 -8.19 -1.13
CA ALA A 319 26.71 -7.08 -2.06
C ALA A 319 25.36 -6.92 -2.80
N ARG A 320 24.86 -8.00 -3.39
CA ARG A 320 23.54 -8.01 -4.06
C ARG A 320 22.40 -7.65 -3.13
N TRP A 321 22.40 -8.22 -1.93
CA TRP A 321 21.36 -7.93 -0.96
C TRP A 321 21.40 -6.47 -0.52
N ARG A 322 22.58 -5.94 -0.23
CA ARG A 322 22.72 -4.53 0.15
C ARG A 322 22.24 -3.61 -0.97
N GLU A 323 22.64 -3.87 -2.22
CA GLU A 323 22.21 -3.09 -3.38
C GLU A 323 20.70 -2.98 -3.50
N ARG A 324 19.97 -4.09 -3.29
CA ARG A 324 18.53 -4.14 -3.51
C ARG A 324 17.70 -3.88 -2.25
N ASN A 325 18.15 -4.37 -1.10
CA ASN A 325 17.33 -4.38 0.12
C ASN A 325 17.61 -3.20 1.05
N THR A 326 18.52 -2.30 0.72
CA THR A 326 18.79 -1.12 1.53
C THR A 326 18.39 0.17 0.82
N PHE A 327 17.98 1.16 1.62
CA PHE A 327 17.62 2.49 1.12
C PHE A 327 18.37 3.55 1.94
N ALA A 328 18.92 4.57 1.25
CA ALA A 328 19.74 5.60 1.86
C ALA A 328 18.96 6.41 2.90
N HIS A 329 19.56 6.54 4.09
CA HIS A 329 18.99 7.24 5.23
C HIS A 329 19.51 8.68 5.32
N LYS A 330 18.66 9.63 5.79
CA LYS A 330 19.05 11.03 5.99
C LYS A 330 20.11 11.25 7.09
N LYS A 331 20.24 10.30 8.02
CA LYS A 331 21.25 10.34 9.10
C LYS A 331 22.48 9.52 8.71
N PRO A 332 23.70 10.10 8.75
CA PRO A 332 24.93 9.36 8.48
C PRO A 332 25.09 8.12 9.38
N GLY A 333 25.65 7.05 8.84
CA GLY A 333 25.87 5.79 9.55
C GLY A 333 24.63 4.91 9.73
N TYR A 334 23.45 5.35 9.24
CA TYR A 334 22.20 4.58 9.24
C TYR A 334 21.74 4.25 7.82
N VAL A 335 20.87 3.26 7.71
CA VAL A 335 20.26 2.82 6.45
C VAL A 335 18.90 2.18 6.75
N ALA A 336 17.93 2.35 5.87
CA ALA A 336 16.68 1.59 5.95
C ALA A 336 16.85 0.25 5.26
N VAL A 337 16.36 -0.83 5.88
CA VAL A 337 16.45 -2.21 5.37
C VAL A 337 15.07 -2.75 5.09
N THR A 338 14.86 -3.23 3.86
CA THR A 338 13.61 -3.88 3.46
C THR A 338 13.75 -5.40 3.53
N LEU A 339 12.87 -6.03 4.27
CA LEU A 339 12.71 -7.47 4.40
C LEU A 339 11.78 -7.94 3.27
N SER A 340 12.31 -8.72 2.34
CA SER A 340 11.50 -9.29 1.25
C SER A 340 10.57 -10.37 1.79
N LEU A 341 9.26 -10.19 1.58
CA LEU A 341 8.24 -11.21 1.86
C LEU A 341 7.88 -12.03 0.60
N LYS A 342 8.84 -12.15 -0.33
CA LYS A 342 8.60 -12.76 -1.65
C LYS A 342 9.72 -13.72 -2.07
N PRO A 343 10.15 -14.62 -1.16
CA PRO A 343 11.03 -15.70 -1.57
C PRO A 343 10.29 -16.64 -2.53
N THR A 344 11.01 -17.28 -3.43
CA THR A 344 10.45 -18.21 -4.41
C THR A 344 9.63 -19.31 -3.74
N GLY A 345 8.39 -19.50 -4.23
CA GLY A 345 7.46 -20.51 -3.73
C GLY A 345 6.66 -20.11 -2.49
N THR A 346 6.73 -18.86 -2.08
CA THR A 346 5.90 -18.29 -1.00
C THR A 346 4.88 -17.30 -1.60
N ALA A 347 3.66 -17.32 -1.07
CA ALA A 347 2.63 -16.35 -1.47
C ALA A 347 3.11 -14.92 -1.17
N PRO A 348 3.20 -14.03 -2.18
CA PRO A 348 3.74 -12.70 -1.99
C PRO A 348 2.99 -11.89 -0.93
N GLY A 349 3.71 -11.31 0.02
CA GLY A 349 3.16 -10.49 1.08
C GLY A 349 2.62 -11.24 2.30
N ASP A 350 2.69 -12.56 2.32
CA ASP A 350 2.37 -13.37 3.50
C ASP A 350 3.55 -13.44 4.46
N VAL A 351 3.26 -13.42 5.75
CA VAL A 351 4.22 -13.51 6.86
C VAL A 351 3.65 -14.38 7.98
N THR A 352 4.38 -15.39 8.40
CA THR A 352 3.95 -16.31 9.46
C THR A 352 4.00 -15.66 10.85
N ASP A 353 3.26 -16.21 11.81
CA ASP A 353 3.28 -15.80 13.22
C ASP A 353 4.70 -15.80 13.81
N LYS A 354 5.48 -16.85 13.53
CA LYS A 354 6.88 -16.95 13.98
C LYS A 354 7.78 -15.90 13.33
N GLN A 355 7.56 -15.61 12.06
CA GLN A 355 8.27 -14.55 11.34
C GLN A 355 7.91 -13.18 11.89
N LEU A 356 6.64 -12.93 12.25
CA LEU A 356 6.23 -11.68 12.91
C LEU A 356 6.91 -11.50 14.26
N ASP A 357 6.99 -12.56 15.10
CA ASP A 357 7.73 -12.50 16.37
C ASP A 357 9.22 -12.19 16.13
N ALA A 358 9.85 -12.85 15.15
CA ALA A 358 11.25 -12.58 14.78
C ALA A 358 11.45 -11.14 14.25
N ILE A 359 10.52 -10.61 13.45
CA ILE A 359 10.56 -9.21 12.99
C ILE A 359 10.50 -8.24 14.17
N ALA A 360 9.67 -8.53 15.17
CA ALA A 360 9.62 -7.70 16.38
C ALA A 360 10.95 -7.72 17.15
N ASP A 361 11.60 -8.91 17.28
CA ASP A 361 12.92 -9.05 17.89
C ASP A 361 14.00 -8.28 17.13
N LEU A 362 13.97 -8.36 15.79
CA LEU A 362 14.90 -7.62 14.92
C LEU A 362 14.69 -6.11 15.05
N ALA A 363 13.45 -5.65 15.08
CA ALA A 363 13.14 -4.23 15.22
C ALA A 363 13.64 -3.67 16.56
N GLU A 364 13.48 -4.42 17.65
CA GLU A 364 13.98 -4.02 18.98
C GLU A 364 15.51 -3.93 19.03
N ARG A 365 16.21 -4.81 18.31
CA ARG A 365 17.67 -4.83 18.30
C ARG A 365 18.29 -3.84 17.31
N TYR A 366 17.65 -3.61 16.17
CA TYR A 366 18.26 -2.93 15.03
C TYR A 366 17.57 -1.64 14.59
N SER A 367 16.30 -1.38 14.98
CA SER A 367 15.50 -0.28 14.42
C SER A 367 14.59 0.39 15.46
N PHE A 368 15.10 0.67 16.65
CA PHE A 368 14.39 1.37 17.75
C PHE A 368 12.96 0.85 18.01
N ALA A 369 12.73 -0.45 17.83
CA ALA A 369 11.43 -1.11 17.98
C ALA A 369 10.35 -0.61 17.00
N GLU A 370 10.74 0.00 15.88
CA GLU A 370 9.84 0.45 14.82
C GLU A 370 9.88 -0.49 13.61
N VAL A 371 8.72 -0.77 13.05
CA VAL A 371 8.50 -1.59 11.85
C VAL A 371 7.58 -0.83 10.90
N ARG A 372 7.77 -0.97 9.59
CA ARG A 372 6.91 -0.35 8.60
C ARG A 372 6.44 -1.34 7.54
N ASN A 373 5.18 -1.22 7.15
CA ASN A 373 4.64 -1.92 5.98
C ASN A 373 4.83 -1.06 4.74
N SER A 374 5.28 -1.65 3.63
CA SER A 374 5.38 -0.96 2.35
C SER A 374 4.14 -1.14 1.47
N HIS A 375 4.00 -0.27 0.47
CA HIS A 375 3.01 -0.44 -0.60
C HIS A 375 3.25 -1.70 -1.44
N ASN A 376 4.50 -2.14 -1.52
CA ASN A 376 4.93 -3.32 -2.28
C ASN A 376 4.82 -4.61 -1.47
N GLN A 377 4.05 -4.63 -0.37
CA GLN A 377 3.83 -5.83 0.44
C GLN A 377 5.12 -6.42 1.05
N ASN A 378 6.06 -5.55 1.42
CA ASN A 378 7.28 -5.89 2.16
C ASN A 378 7.29 -5.17 3.52
N ILE A 379 8.23 -5.54 4.39
CA ILE A 379 8.41 -4.93 5.72
C ILE A 379 9.75 -4.20 5.77
N ILE A 380 9.81 -3.10 6.53
CA ILE A 380 10.99 -2.24 6.61
C ILE A 380 11.39 -2.05 8.06
N LEU A 381 12.70 -2.17 8.32
CA LEU A 381 13.41 -1.68 9.48
C LEU A 381 14.06 -0.36 9.06
N ALA A 382 13.59 0.75 9.59
CA ALA A 382 13.90 2.06 9.03
C ALA A 382 15.27 2.63 9.45
N ASP A 383 15.81 2.20 10.58
CA ASP A 383 16.89 2.91 11.30
C ASP A 383 18.05 1.97 11.68
N VAL A 384 18.53 1.17 10.72
CA VAL A 384 19.59 0.19 10.96
C VAL A 384 20.98 0.85 10.89
N GLU A 385 21.84 0.62 11.89
CA GLU A 385 23.24 1.06 11.86
C GLU A 385 24.01 0.29 10.76
N GLN A 386 24.72 1.01 9.89
CA GLN A 386 25.46 0.42 8.77
C GLN A 386 26.49 -0.63 9.22
N GLN A 387 27.13 -0.45 10.38
CA GLN A 387 28.07 -1.43 10.94
C GLN A 387 27.41 -2.76 11.33
N GLN A 388 26.10 -2.81 11.51
CA GLN A 388 25.36 -4.01 11.87
C GLN A 388 24.77 -4.75 10.66
N LEU A 389 24.85 -4.18 9.45
CA LEU A 389 24.21 -4.71 8.26
C LEU A 389 24.61 -6.16 7.93
N PHE A 390 25.90 -6.49 8.07
CA PHE A 390 26.38 -7.85 7.74
C PHE A 390 25.82 -8.90 8.72
N THR A 391 25.76 -8.57 10.00
CA THR A 391 25.17 -9.43 11.03
C THR A 391 23.68 -9.60 10.79
N LEU A 392 22.97 -8.51 10.56
CA LEU A 392 21.54 -8.51 10.23
C LEU A 392 21.26 -9.34 8.97
N TRP A 393 22.05 -9.18 7.90
CA TRP A 393 21.90 -9.98 6.69
C TRP A 393 22.00 -11.49 6.95
N GLY A 394 22.93 -11.91 7.84
CA GLY A 394 23.04 -13.31 8.26
C GLY A 394 21.73 -13.82 8.89
N GLU A 395 21.18 -13.07 9.86
CA GLU A 395 19.92 -13.44 10.52
C GLU A 395 18.73 -13.42 9.55
N LEU A 396 18.67 -12.44 8.64
CA LEU A 396 17.59 -12.35 7.64
C LEU A 396 17.63 -13.51 6.64
N ARG A 397 18.81 -14.07 6.33
CA ARG A 397 18.92 -15.29 5.51
C ARG A 397 18.29 -16.48 6.19
N ASP A 398 18.56 -16.67 7.48
CA ASP A 398 18.03 -17.79 8.26
C ASP A 398 16.49 -17.70 8.39
N LEU A 399 15.94 -16.48 8.38
CA LEU A 399 14.51 -16.19 8.42
C LEU A 399 13.84 -16.10 7.03
N VAL A 400 14.62 -16.28 5.95
CA VAL A 400 14.17 -16.22 4.55
C VAL A 400 13.63 -14.82 4.16
N PHE A 401 14.22 -13.75 4.72
CA PHE A 401 13.88 -12.36 4.40
C PHE A 401 14.94 -11.63 3.55
N ALA A 402 16.09 -12.29 3.29
CA ALA A 402 17.21 -11.68 2.59
C ALA A 402 17.20 -11.95 1.07
N THR A 403 16.05 -12.22 0.47
CA THR A 403 15.98 -12.39 -1.00
C THR A 403 16.30 -11.03 -1.66
N PRO A 404 17.34 -10.95 -2.52
CA PRO A 404 17.77 -9.69 -3.13
C PRO A 404 16.98 -9.39 -4.40
N ASN A 405 15.66 -9.33 -4.30
CA ASN A 405 14.75 -9.20 -5.44
C ASN A 405 13.91 -7.92 -5.46
N LEU A 406 14.16 -6.97 -4.55
CA LEU A 406 13.35 -5.75 -4.49
C LEU A 406 13.44 -4.94 -5.79
N CYS A 407 12.28 -4.50 -6.26
CA CYS A 407 12.08 -3.85 -7.55
C CYS A 407 12.40 -4.72 -8.78
N LEU A 408 12.86 -5.97 -8.62
CA LEU A 408 13.07 -6.89 -9.73
C LEU A 408 11.76 -7.63 -10.08
N LEU A 409 11.75 -8.33 -11.21
CA LEU A 409 10.56 -9.03 -11.74
C LEU A 409 9.87 -9.96 -10.72
N THR A 410 10.62 -10.56 -9.80
CA THR A 410 10.09 -11.47 -8.76
C THR A 410 9.66 -10.76 -7.47
N ASP A 411 9.85 -9.44 -7.33
CA ASP A 411 9.22 -8.63 -6.27
C ASP A 411 7.73 -8.40 -6.58
N ILE A 412 7.00 -9.47 -6.83
CA ILE A 412 5.63 -9.46 -7.33
C ILE A 412 4.67 -8.86 -6.32
N ILE A 413 3.92 -7.83 -6.68
CA ILE A 413 2.74 -7.42 -5.93
C ILE A 413 1.59 -8.35 -6.31
N CYS A 414 1.17 -9.19 -5.37
CA CYS A 414 0.09 -10.13 -5.58
C CYS A 414 -1.02 -9.94 -4.55
N TRP A 415 -2.23 -9.66 -5.03
CA TRP A 415 -3.38 -9.65 -4.15
C TRP A 415 -4.11 -10.98 -4.27
N PRO A 416 -4.36 -11.72 -3.16
CA PRO A 416 -5.10 -12.98 -3.21
C PRO A 416 -6.41 -12.81 -3.96
N GLY A 417 -6.56 -13.59 -5.03
CA GLY A 417 -7.72 -13.58 -5.92
C GLY A 417 -8.78 -14.59 -5.50
N GLY A 418 -9.17 -15.46 -6.40
CA GLY A 418 -10.06 -16.59 -6.17
C GLY A 418 -9.55 -17.58 -5.13
N ASP A 419 -8.32 -17.40 -4.69
CA ASP A 419 -7.72 -18.13 -3.55
C ASP A 419 -8.57 -17.94 -2.28
N PHE A 420 -9.04 -16.71 -2.01
CA PHE A 420 -9.85 -16.39 -0.82
C PHE A 420 -11.05 -15.48 -1.15
N CYS A 421 -10.90 -14.54 -2.06
CA CYS A 421 -11.86 -13.46 -2.29
C CYS A 421 -13.11 -13.91 -3.06
N SER A 422 -14.31 -13.71 -2.49
CA SER A 422 -15.58 -14.02 -3.13
C SER A 422 -15.91 -13.14 -4.35
N LEU A 423 -15.19 -12.02 -4.53
CA LEU A 423 -15.38 -11.11 -5.66
C LEU A 423 -14.38 -11.34 -6.80
N ALA A 424 -13.46 -12.27 -6.63
CA ALA A 424 -12.43 -12.54 -7.62
C ALA A 424 -12.93 -13.44 -8.75
N ASN A 425 -12.33 -13.23 -9.92
CA ASN A 425 -12.60 -13.99 -11.15
C ASN A 425 -11.59 -15.12 -11.36
N ALA A 426 -10.38 -14.99 -10.80
CA ALA A 426 -9.31 -15.97 -10.93
C ALA A 426 -8.40 -15.95 -9.69
N LYS A 427 -7.67 -17.05 -9.47
CA LYS A 427 -6.65 -17.17 -8.44
C LYS A 427 -5.41 -16.35 -8.85
N SER A 428 -4.71 -15.77 -7.90
CA SER A 428 -3.52 -14.95 -8.18
C SER A 428 -2.23 -15.61 -7.67
N ILE A 429 -2.29 -16.27 -6.53
CA ILE A 429 -1.12 -16.85 -5.86
C ILE A 429 -0.42 -17.90 -6.74
N PRO A 430 -1.13 -18.89 -7.35
CA PRO A 430 -0.46 -19.91 -8.17
C PRO A 430 0.27 -19.32 -9.40
N VAL A 431 -0.27 -18.23 -9.98
CA VAL A 431 0.38 -17.53 -11.10
C VAL A 431 1.65 -16.81 -10.62
N ALA A 432 1.58 -16.13 -9.47
CA ALA A 432 2.76 -15.46 -8.90
C ALA A 432 3.88 -16.46 -8.61
N GLU A 433 3.57 -17.57 -7.94
CA GLU A 433 4.55 -18.62 -7.63
C GLU A 433 5.13 -19.28 -8.88
N ALA A 434 4.33 -19.51 -9.93
CA ALA A 434 4.81 -20.09 -11.18
C ALA A 434 5.79 -19.14 -11.90
N ILE A 435 5.51 -17.83 -11.88
CA ILE A 435 6.42 -16.81 -12.44
C ILE A 435 7.69 -16.73 -11.60
N GLN A 436 7.61 -16.71 -10.25
CA GLN A 436 8.79 -16.73 -9.38
C GLN A 436 9.70 -17.92 -9.68
N ARG A 437 9.15 -19.14 -9.80
CA ARG A 437 9.94 -20.35 -10.13
C ARG A 437 10.58 -20.28 -11.53
N ARG A 438 9.92 -19.66 -12.50
CA ARG A 438 10.44 -19.49 -13.88
C ARG A 438 11.62 -18.54 -13.93
N PHE A 439 11.63 -17.52 -13.08
CA PHE A 439 12.63 -16.45 -13.03
C PHE A 439 13.45 -16.48 -11.73
N ASP A 440 13.83 -17.67 -11.25
CA ASP A 440 14.59 -17.85 -10.00
C ASP A 440 16.10 -17.64 -10.16
N ASP A 441 16.57 -17.32 -11.37
CA ASP A 441 17.96 -16.99 -11.65
C ASP A 441 18.24 -15.52 -11.33
N LEU A 442 18.95 -15.28 -10.22
CA LEU A 442 19.31 -13.94 -9.77
C LEU A 442 20.25 -13.21 -10.75
N ASP A 443 21.18 -13.91 -11.42
CA ASP A 443 22.07 -13.27 -12.38
C ASP A 443 21.27 -12.69 -13.54
N TYR A 444 20.30 -13.45 -14.02
CA TYR A 444 19.38 -12.98 -15.06
C TYR A 444 18.48 -11.83 -14.58
N LEU A 445 17.96 -11.91 -13.35
CA LEU A 445 17.13 -10.83 -12.79
C LEU A 445 17.90 -9.51 -12.65
N PHE A 446 19.17 -9.57 -12.23
CA PHE A 446 20.03 -8.39 -12.14
C PHE A 446 20.37 -7.82 -13.52
N ASP A 447 20.59 -8.67 -14.52
CA ASP A 447 20.85 -8.23 -15.91
C ASP A 447 19.64 -7.51 -16.54
N ILE A 448 18.42 -8.02 -16.35
CA ILE A 448 17.22 -7.37 -16.88
C ILE A 448 16.80 -6.11 -16.10
N GLY A 449 17.27 -5.94 -14.86
CA GLY A 449 17.04 -4.77 -14.04
C GLY A 449 15.62 -4.64 -13.49
N GLU A 450 15.20 -3.42 -13.19
CA GLU A 450 13.96 -3.12 -12.49
C GLU A 450 12.71 -3.32 -13.34
N ILE A 451 11.83 -4.23 -12.89
CA ILE A 451 10.54 -4.52 -13.54
C ILE A 451 9.47 -4.76 -12.48
N GLU A 452 8.49 -3.88 -12.40
CA GLU A 452 7.33 -4.03 -11.51
C GLU A 452 6.29 -4.96 -12.14
N LEU A 453 6.02 -6.10 -11.50
CA LEU A 453 4.98 -7.04 -11.89
C LEU A 453 3.86 -7.08 -10.84
N ASN A 454 2.64 -6.73 -11.25
CA ASN A 454 1.49 -6.58 -10.38
C ASN A 454 0.33 -7.49 -10.79
N ILE A 455 -0.18 -8.32 -9.85
CA ILE A 455 -1.24 -9.29 -10.11
C ILE A 455 -2.50 -8.97 -9.30
N SER A 456 -3.65 -8.96 -9.95
CA SER A 456 -4.97 -8.84 -9.32
C SER A 456 -5.92 -9.92 -9.83
N GLY A 457 -6.56 -10.65 -8.95
CA GLY A 457 -7.53 -11.70 -9.30
C GLY A 457 -8.88 -11.20 -9.84
N CYS A 458 -9.10 -9.87 -9.90
CA CYS A 458 -10.30 -9.27 -10.50
C CYS A 458 -10.11 -7.78 -10.82
N MET A 459 -11.10 -7.24 -11.53
CA MET A 459 -11.15 -5.81 -11.94
C MET A 459 -11.17 -4.79 -10.78
N ASN A 460 -11.23 -5.21 -9.51
CA ASN A 460 -11.09 -4.27 -8.38
C ASN A 460 -9.67 -3.74 -8.22
N ALA A 461 -8.70 -4.34 -8.91
CA ALA A 461 -7.29 -3.92 -8.97
C ALA A 461 -6.64 -3.76 -7.59
N CYS A 462 -6.87 -4.71 -6.69
CA CYS A 462 -6.32 -4.65 -5.34
C CYS A 462 -4.78 -4.81 -5.35
N GLY A 463 -4.21 -5.56 -6.30
CA GLY A 463 -2.77 -5.67 -6.56
C GLY A 463 -2.22 -4.58 -7.50
N HIS A 464 -2.98 -3.52 -7.78
CA HIS A 464 -2.53 -2.36 -8.57
C HIS A 464 -2.02 -2.67 -9.99
N HIS A 465 -2.50 -3.74 -10.64
CA HIS A 465 -2.05 -4.19 -11.96
C HIS A 465 -2.11 -3.14 -13.09
N HIS A 466 -2.91 -2.09 -12.93
CA HIS A 466 -2.99 -1.02 -13.93
C HIS A 466 -1.76 -0.10 -13.96
N VAL A 467 -0.95 -0.10 -12.91
CA VAL A 467 0.21 0.78 -12.77
C VAL A 467 1.53 0.03 -12.56
N GLY A 468 1.55 -1.28 -12.67
CA GLY A 468 2.78 -2.05 -12.78
C GLY A 468 3.35 -1.97 -14.20
N HIS A 469 4.65 -2.07 -14.35
CA HIS A 469 5.30 -2.18 -15.67
C HIS A 469 4.70 -3.35 -16.47
N ILE A 470 4.43 -4.46 -15.77
CA ILE A 470 3.66 -5.60 -16.25
C ILE A 470 2.47 -5.81 -15.30
N GLY A 471 1.26 -5.71 -15.81
CA GLY A 471 0.03 -5.92 -15.05
C GLY A 471 -0.69 -7.18 -15.49
N ILE A 472 -1.09 -8.02 -14.52
CA ILE A 472 -1.86 -9.25 -14.75
C ILE A 472 -3.22 -9.12 -14.06
N LEU A 473 -4.28 -9.30 -14.84
CA LEU A 473 -5.67 -9.26 -14.39
C LEU A 473 -6.34 -10.61 -14.56
N GLY A 474 -6.81 -11.21 -13.47
CA GLY A 474 -7.68 -12.37 -13.50
C GLY A 474 -9.06 -12.04 -14.06
N VAL A 475 -9.50 -12.79 -15.06
CA VAL A 475 -10.80 -12.66 -15.73
C VAL A 475 -11.52 -14.02 -15.80
N ASP A 476 -12.83 -14.01 -15.73
CA ASP A 476 -13.66 -15.20 -15.93
C ASP A 476 -14.16 -15.25 -17.37
N LYS A 477 -14.01 -16.40 -18.01
CA LYS A 477 -14.62 -16.70 -19.32
C LYS A 477 -15.43 -17.98 -19.21
N LYS A 478 -16.74 -17.85 -19.04
CA LYS A 478 -17.68 -18.97 -18.95
C LYS A 478 -17.34 -19.97 -17.84
N GLY A 479 -16.95 -19.47 -16.66
CA GLY A 479 -16.58 -20.27 -15.50
C GLY A 479 -15.14 -20.80 -15.50
N GLN A 480 -14.31 -20.39 -16.46
CA GLN A 480 -12.89 -20.73 -16.50
C GLN A 480 -12.03 -19.50 -16.21
N GLU A 481 -10.94 -19.73 -15.46
CA GLU A 481 -9.99 -18.69 -15.08
C GLU A 481 -9.01 -18.41 -16.22
N PHE A 482 -8.89 -17.12 -16.57
CA PHE A 482 -7.94 -16.61 -17.55
C PHE A 482 -7.24 -15.37 -17.02
N TYR A 483 -6.15 -14.97 -17.65
CA TYR A 483 -5.32 -13.86 -17.22
C TYR A 483 -5.03 -12.92 -18.39
N GLN A 484 -5.41 -11.65 -18.21
CA GLN A 484 -5.17 -10.58 -19.18
C GLN A 484 -3.92 -9.82 -18.78
N VAL A 485 -2.99 -9.65 -19.73
CA VAL A 485 -1.74 -8.92 -19.52
C VAL A 485 -1.86 -7.51 -20.06
N SER A 486 -1.26 -6.56 -19.36
CA SER A 486 -1.10 -5.16 -19.77
C SER A 486 0.31 -4.68 -19.48
N LEU A 487 0.84 -3.73 -20.24
CA LEU A 487 2.23 -3.26 -20.18
C LEU A 487 2.30 -1.72 -20.11
N GLY A 488 3.36 -1.20 -19.49
CA GLY A 488 3.72 0.21 -19.49
C GLY A 488 2.99 1.06 -18.47
N GLY A 489 2.50 0.45 -17.37
CA GLY A 489 2.00 1.20 -16.21
C GLY A 489 3.14 1.76 -15.36
N HIS A 490 2.85 2.82 -14.61
CA HIS A 490 3.76 3.42 -13.63
C HIS A 490 2.96 4.14 -12.55
N SER A 491 3.38 4.00 -11.30
CA SER A 491 2.65 4.54 -10.13
C SER A 491 3.26 5.80 -9.52
N GLY A 492 4.50 6.13 -9.86
CA GLY A 492 5.23 7.31 -9.37
C GLY A 492 4.81 8.62 -10.06
N ARG A 493 5.69 9.60 -10.02
CA ARG A 493 5.49 10.86 -10.78
C ARG A 493 5.28 10.56 -12.26
N GLU A 494 4.39 11.32 -12.90
CA GLU A 494 3.96 11.04 -14.27
C GLU A 494 3.31 9.65 -14.40
N ALA A 495 2.42 9.34 -13.45
CA ALA A 495 1.72 8.07 -13.43
C ALA A 495 1.09 7.71 -14.78
N SER A 496 1.22 6.47 -15.19
CA SER A 496 0.66 5.97 -16.44
C SER A 496 -0.12 4.68 -16.24
N LEU A 497 -1.17 4.50 -17.04
CA LEU A 497 -1.97 3.28 -17.04
C LEU A 497 -1.44 2.31 -18.10
N ALA A 498 -1.24 1.06 -17.67
CA ALA A 498 -0.81 -0.02 -18.54
C ALA A 498 -1.80 -0.26 -19.70
N LYS A 499 -1.27 -0.51 -20.90
CA LYS A 499 -2.04 -0.84 -22.11
C LYS A 499 -2.24 -2.34 -22.22
N ILE A 500 -3.46 -2.77 -22.50
CA ILE A 500 -3.80 -4.19 -22.68
C ILE A 500 -3.04 -4.75 -23.88
N LEU A 501 -2.35 -5.89 -23.66
CA LEU A 501 -1.58 -6.57 -24.68
C LEU A 501 -2.47 -7.24 -25.74
N GLY A 502 -3.58 -7.88 -25.32
CA GLY A 502 -4.50 -8.57 -26.21
C GLY A 502 -5.43 -9.56 -25.50
N PRO A 503 -5.83 -10.66 -26.14
CA PRO A 503 -6.62 -11.73 -25.52
C PRO A 503 -5.94 -12.31 -24.27
N SER A 504 -6.73 -12.83 -23.34
CA SER A 504 -6.22 -13.42 -22.11
C SER A 504 -5.73 -14.87 -22.33
N PHE A 505 -4.86 -15.32 -21.43
CA PHE A 505 -4.15 -16.61 -21.45
C PHE A 505 -4.68 -17.54 -20.34
N ALA A 506 -4.47 -18.86 -20.51
CA ALA A 506 -4.67 -19.80 -19.43
C ALA A 506 -3.59 -19.64 -18.34
N GLN A 507 -3.85 -20.19 -17.15
CA GLN A 507 -2.94 -20.09 -16.01
C GLN A 507 -1.55 -20.65 -16.32
N ASP A 508 -1.50 -21.83 -16.93
CA ASP A 508 -0.25 -22.56 -17.20
C ASP A 508 0.61 -21.89 -18.28
N ASP A 509 0.02 -21.06 -19.12
CA ASP A 509 0.73 -20.30 -20.17
C ASP A 509 1.45 -19.07 -19.60
N MET A 510 1.06 -18.59 -18.40
CA MET A 510 1.51 -17.29 -17.90
C MET A 510 3.03 -17.15 -17.77
N PRO A 511 3.79 -18.12 -17.23
CA PRO A 511 5.24 -18.00 -17.16
C PRO A 511 5.90 -17.83 -18.54
N ASP A 512 5.41 -18.53 -19.56
CA ASP A 512 5.94 -18.45 -20.94
C ASP A 512 5.53 -17.12 -21.60
N VAL A 513 4.34 -16.59 -21.30
CA VAL A 513 3.92 -15.26 -21.76
C VAL A 513 4.85 -14.18 -21.22
N ILE A 514 5.17 -14.23 -19.91
CA ILE A 514 6.11 -13.29 -19.30
C ILE A 514 7.51 -13.46 -19.89
N ASP A 515 7.99 -14.68 -20.09
CA ASP A 515 9.29 -14.95 -20.73
C ASP A 515 9.38 -14.32 -22.14
N LYS A 516 8.33 -14.47 -22.98
CA LYS A 516 8.26 -13.84 -24.28
C LYS A 516 8.30 -12.31 -24.22
N ILE A 517 7.63 -11.71 -23.22
CA ILE A 517 7.66 -10.26 -22.97
C ILE A 517 9.07 -9.80 -22.60
N ILE A 518 9.73 -10.48 -21.68
CA ILE A 518 11.09 -10.15 -21.24
C ILE A 518 12.09 -10.31 -22.40
N LYS A 519 11.94 -11.33 -23.25
CA LYS A 519 12.79 -11.50 -24.43
C LYS A 519 12.68 -10.33 -25.40
N VAL A 520 11.48 -9.80 -25.66
CA VAL A 520 11.33 -8.60 -26.50
C VAL A 520 12.07 -7.42 -25.88
N TYR A 521 11.94 -7.22 -24.57
CA TYR A 521 12.66 -6.17 -23.87
C TYR A 521 14.18 -6.32 -24.03
N VAL A 522 14.73 -7.48 -23.71
CA VAL A 522 16.18 -7.76 -23.80
C VAL A 522 16.71 -7.58 -25.21
N GLU A 523 15.95 -8.03 -26.23
CA GLU A 523 16.34 -7.90 -27.65
C GLU A 523 16.24 -6.46 -28.19
N GLN A 524 15.36 -5.64 -27.62
CA GLN A 524 15.03 -4.31 -28.14
C GLN A 524 15.55 -3.14 -27.28
N ARG A 525 15.97 -3.39 -26.03
CA ARG A 525 16.50 -2.34 -25.17
C ARG A 525 17.81 -1.77 -25.73
N SER A 526 17.99 -0.46 -25.59
CA SER A 526 19.29 0.18 -25.75
C SER A 526 20.14 -0.05 -24.50
N GLU A 527 21.45 0.27 -24.55
CA GLU A 527 22.32 0.18 -23.38
C GLU A 527 21.75 0.98 -22.22
N ASP A 528 21.67 0.37 -21.03
CA ASP A 528 21.12 0.95 -19.78
C ASP A 528 19.63 1.36 -19.84
N GLU A 529 18.89 1.02 -20.90
CA GLU A 529 17.47 1.39 -20.98
C GLU A 529 16.59 0.51 -20.09
N SER A 530 15.75 1.14 -19.26
CA SER A 530 14.79 0.41 -18.42
C SER A 530 13.67 -0.25 -19.22
N PHE A 531 12.97 -1.22 -18.62
CA PHE A 531 11.79 -1.86 -19.23
C PHE A 531 10.73 -0.82 -19.62
N LEU A 532 10.46 0.13 -18.73
CA LEU A 532 9.45 1.15 -18.95
C LEU A 532 9.82 2.11 -20.10
N ASP A 533 11.08 2.52 -20.17
CA ASP A 533 11.56 3.42 -21.23
C ASP A 533 11.60 2.70 -22.59
N THR A 534 12.05 1.43 -22.62
CA THR A 534 11.97 0.59 -23.82
C THR A 534 10.52 0.49 -24.29
N PHE A 535 9.58 0.17 -23.40
CA PHE A 535 8.15 0.10 -23.74
C PHE A 535 7.61 1.44 -24.25
N ARG A 536 7.97 2.56 -23.64
CA ARG A 536 7.56 3.91 -24.08
C ARG A 536 8.08 4.22 -25.49
N ARG A 537 9.28 3.78 -25.81
CA ARG A 537 9.92 3.99 -27.11
C ARG A 537 9.35 3.10 -28.24
N ILE A 538 9.23 1.79 -27.99
CA ILE A 538 8.81 0.85 -29.05
C ILE A 538 7.30 0.56 -29.09
N GLY A 539 6.58 0.91 -28.03
CA GLY A 539 5.13 0.66 -27.94
C GLY A 539 4.77 -0.79 -27.65
N VAL A 540 3.46 -1.11 -27.75
CA VAL A 540 2.92 -2.43 -27.40
C VAL A 540 3.06 -3.48 -28.51
N ASP A 541 3.17 -3.07 -29.77
CA ASP A 541 3.04 -3.96 -30.93
C ASP A 541 4.13 -5.03 -31.00
N PRO A 542 5.45 -4.76 -30.80
CA PRO A 542 6.47 -5.80 -30.79
C PRO A 542 6.22 -6.89 -29.74
N PHE A 543 5.76 -6.51 -28.55
CA PHE A 543 5.40 -7.45 -27.50
C PHE A 543 4.20 -8.31 -27.90
N LYS A 544 3.18 -7.69 -28.48
CA LYS A 544 1.99 -8.37 -28.95
C LYS A 544 2.32 -9.37 -30.07
N GLU A 545 3.09 -8.98 -31.06
CA GLU A 545 3.53 -9.85 -32.15
C GLU A 545 4.26 -11.08 -31.60
N ARG A 546 5.25 -10.91 -30.71
CA ARG A 546 6.01 -12.02 -30.14
C ARG A 546 5.14 -12.96 -29.30
N VAL A 547 4.26 -12.41 -28.47
CA VAL A 547 3.46 -13.22 -27.52
C VAL A 547 2.41 -14.03 -28.27
N TYR A 548 1.77 -13.48 -29.29
CA TYR A 548 0.72 -14.15 -30.08
C TYR A 548 1.22 -14.81 -31.36
N ALA A 549 2.51 -14.76 -31.68
CA ALA A 549 3.06 -15.54 -32.78
C ALA A 549 2.74 -17.02 -32.55
N ALA A 550 2.19 -17.69 -33.58
CA ALA A 550 2.02 -19.14 -33.55
C ALA A 550 3.39 -19.79 -33.27
N ASN A 551 3.45 -20.72 -32.34
CA ASN A 551 4.66 -21.53 -32.17
C ASN A 551 4.80 -22.36 -33.46
N ASN A 552 5.69 -21.91 -34.36
CA ASN A 552 6.08 -22.66 -35.54
C ASN A 552 7.07 -23.76 -35.14
#